data_18af171e579f29600d34eb16b91f28ec
#
_entry.id   18af171e579f29600d34eb16b91f28ec
#
_cell.length_a   1.000
_cell.length_b   1.000
_cell.length_c   1.000
_cell.angle_alpha   90.00
_cell.angle_beta   90.00
_cell.angle_gamma   90.00
#
_symmetry.space_group_name_H-M   'P 1'
#
loop_
_entity.id
_entity.type
_entity.pdbx_description
1 polymer ?
#
loop_
_entity_poly.entity_id
_entity_poly.type
_entity_poly.pdbx_seq_one_letter_code
_entity_poly.pdbx_strand_id
1 'polypeptide(L)'
;MTIMGVSMGSMIGLPPTLNEVYASDIKKMYQANGVPLYLGLISIFLSAFIHLIIMSTIILFIAPIAFKASVPDNLPSYFGGLTVFIAASLSVGCVLGLVLKGQAKLTMLSQIVFLPSIMLSGIMFPAQMLPQFLEAIGMAFPATWGFRLLTEGSFSLINFWPLALTFILCLVLCFAALKSKGKA
;
A
#
# COMPACT_ATOMS: atom_id res chain seq x y z
N MET A 1 -8.10 -11.77 -4.59
CA MET A 1 -7.02 -12.24 -3.67
C MET A 1 -5.78 -11.33 -3.71
N THR A 2 -5.24 -10.99 -4.87
CA THR A 2 -4.04 -10.12 -5.01
C THR A 2 -4.18 -8.78 -4.27
N ILE A 3 -5.31 -8.09 -4.43
CA ILE A 3 -5.55 -6.78 -3.80
C ILE A 3 -5.54 -6.88 -2.27
N MET A 4 -6.18 -7.91 -1.72
CA MET A 4 -6.18 -8.16 -0.27
C MET A 4 -4.76 -8.43 0.25
N GLY A 5 -3.99 -9.27 -0.46
CA GLY A 5 -2.61 -9.56 -0.09
C GLY A 5 -1.69 -8.33 -0.16
N VAL A 6 -1.82 -7.52 -1.22
CA VAL A 6 -1.06 -6.27 -1.36
C VAL A 6 -1.43 -5.27 -0.26
N SER A 7 -2.72 -5.09 0.02
CA SER A 7 -3.17 -4.18 1.08
C SER A 7 -2.70 -4.65 2.46
N MET A 8 -2.74 -5.96 2.73
CA MET A 8 -2.22 -6.52 3.98
C MET A 8 -0.71 -6.33 4.11
N GLY A 9 0.05 -6.66 3.07
CA GLY A 9 1.50 -6.49 3.07
C GLY A 9 1.94 -5.04 3.22
N SER A 10 1.24 -4.11 2.56
CA SER A 10 1.56 -2.68 2.61
C SER A 10 1.13 -1.98 3.89
N MET A 11 -0.08 -2.27 4.41
CA MET A 11 -0.65 -1.53 5.55
C MET A 11 -0.37 -2.20 6.91
N ILE A 12 -0.14 -3.51 6.94
CA ILE A 12 0.16 -4.25 8.18
C ILE A 12 1.62 -4.69 8.23
N GLY A 13 2.18 -5.18 7.11
CA GLY A 13 3.54 -5.74 7.07
C GLY A 13 4.64 -4.69 7.07
N LEU A 14 4.52 -3.64 6.25
CA LEU A 14 5.56 -2.62 6.08
C LEU A 14 5.72 -1.67 7.29
N PRO A 15 4.65 -1.15 7.93
CA PRO A 15 4.79 -0.14 8.97
C PRO A 15 5.64 -0.57 10.18
N PRO A 16 5.53 -1.81 10.71
CA PRO A 16 6.38 -2.30 11.79
C PRO A 16 7.87 -2.25 11.45
N THR A 17 8.25 -2.70 10.26
CA THR A 17 9.65 -2.70 9.79
C THR A 17 10.22 -1.28 9.74
N LEU A 18 9.44 -0.33 9.24
CA LEU A 18 9.83 1.09 9.25
C LEU A 18 9.94 1.64 10.67
N ASN A 19 9.02 1.27 11.54
CA ASN A 19 9.06 1.74 12.94
C ASN A 19 10.31 1.20 13.65
N GLU A 20 10.69 -0.05 13.44
CA GLU A 20 11.92 -0.62 13.98
C GLU A 20 13.16 0.16 13.57
N VAL A 21 13.27 0.54 12.29
CA VAL A 21 14.43 1.28 11.78
C VAL A 21 14.44 2.73 12.28
N TYR A 22 13.29 3.42 12.27
CA TYR A 22 13.24 4.85 12.56
C TYR A 22 12.91 5.23 14.01
N ALA A 23 12.45 4.29 14.84
CA ALA A 23 12.20 4.50 16.27
C ALA A 23 13.29 3.94 17.17
N SER A 24 14.21 3.14 16.64
CA SER A 24 15.31 2.49 17.39
C SER A 24 16.64 3.23 17.24
N ASP A 25 17.66 2.72 17.92
CA ASP A 25 19.03 3.24 17.82
C ASP A 25 19.67 3.09 16.43
N ILE A 26 19.06 2.34 15.53
CA ILE A 26 19.47 2.23 14.11
C ILE A 26 19.46 3.61 13.45
N LYS A 27 18.49 4.47 13.78
CA LYS A 27 18.46 5.86 13.31
C LYS A 27 19.76 6.60 13.71
N LYS A 28 20.21 6.45 14.95
CA LYS A 28 21.43 7.10 15.44
C LYS A 28 22.68 6.56 14.73
N MET A 29 22.69 5.26 14.44
CA MET A 29 23.77 4.62 13.71
C MET A 29 23.88 5.13 12.26
N TYR A 30 22.74 5.33 11.56
CA TYR A 30 22.72 5.97 10.24
C TYR A 30 23.28 7.40 10.29
N GLN A 31 22.86 8.20 11.28
CA GLN A 31 23.33 9.57 11.47
C GLN A 31 24.82 9.64 11.80
N ALA A 32 25.30 8.74 12.66
CA ALA A 32 26.72 8.68 13.05
C ALA A 32 27.64 8.31 11.87
N ASN A 33 27.16 7.46 10.96
CA ASN A 33 27.90 7.04 9.76
C ASN A 33 27.66 7.95 8.53
N GLY A 34 27.00 9.10 8.70
CA GLY A 34 26.73 10.03 7.60
C GLY A 34 25.76 9.50 6.53
N VAL A 35 25.01 8.42 6.84
CA VAL A 35 24.05 7.84 5.89
C VAL A 35 22.75 8.62 5.96
N PRO A 36 22.27 9.18 4.82
CA PRO A 36 21.01 9.92 4.81
C PRO A 36 19.82 9.01 5.16
N LEU A 37 18.94 9.49 6.04
CA LEU A 37 17.76 8.74 6.50
C LEU A 37 16.82 8.32 5.35
N TYR A 38 16.75 9.10 4.28
CA TYR A 38 15.88 8.76 3.14
C TYR A 38 16.35 7.48 2.39
N LEU A 39 17.64 7.12 2.44
CA LEU A 39 18.13 5.89 1.82
C LEU A 39 17.53 4.65 2.48
N GLY A 40 17.40 4.65 3.79
CA GLY A 40 16.72 3.57 4.52
C GLY A 40 15.26 3.42 4.10
N LEU A 41 14.54 4.53 3.93
CA LEU A 41 13.15 4.51 3.46
C LEU A 41 13.04 3.94 2.05
N ILE A 42 13.89 4.42 1.13
CA ILE A 42 13.89 3.95 -0.27
C ILE A 42 14.21 2.46 -0.34
N SER A 43 15.20 1.99 0.42
CA SER A 43 15.60 0.58 0.45
C SER A 43 14.46 -0.32 0.94
N ILE A 44 13.80 0.05 2.04
CA ILE A 44 12.68 -0.71 2.59
C ILE A 44 11.48 -0.68 1.64
N PHE A 45 11.17 0.50 1.07
CA PHE A 45 10.10 0.65 0.09
C PHE A 45 10.33 -0.24 -1.15
N LEU A 46 11.54 -0.20 -1.71
CA LEU A 46 11.88 -0.98 -2.90
C LEU A 46 11.88 -2.49 -2.62
N SER A 47 12.38 -2.90 -1.46
CA SER A 47 12.33 -4.30 -1.02
C SER A 47 10.89 -4.81 -0.88
N ALA A 48 10.02 -4.04 -0.23
CA ALA A 48 8.61 -4.37 -0.08
C ALA A 48 7.88 -4.37 -1.43
N PHE A 49 8.22 -3.43 -2.32
CA PHE A 49 7.66 -3.34 -3.66
C PHE A 49 7.96 -4.59 -4.49
N ILE A 50 9.23 -5.00 -4.53
CA ILE A 50 9.66 -6.22 -5.24
C ILE A 50 8.97 -7.45 -4.64
N HIS A 51 8.93 -7.55 -3.31
CA HIS A 51 8.27 -8.66 -2.62
C HIS A 51 6.78 -8.77 -2.98
N LEU A 52 6.04 -7.65 -2.99
CA LEU A 52 4.63 -7.64 -3.34
C LEU A 52 4.37 -7.95 -4.82
N ILE A 53 5.26 -7.54 -5.72
CA ILE A 53 5.17 -7.94 -7.14
C ILE A 53 5.36 -9.44 -7.29
N ILE A 54 6.39 -10.02 -6.66
CA ILE A 54 6.65 -11.46 -6.69
C ILE A 54 5.46 -12.22 -6.12
N MET A 55 4.96 -11.83 -4.95
CA MET A 55 3.78 -12.43 -4.33
C MET A 55 2.55 -12.37 -5.25
N SER A 56 2.28 -11.23 -5.86
CA SER A 56 1.14 -11.03 -6.76
C SER A 56 1.28 -11.86 -8.02
N THR A 57 2.49 -12.02 -8.54
CA THR A 57 2.79 -12.86 -9.70
C THR A 57 2.55 -14.34 -9.36
N ILE A 58 3.01 -14.81 -8.20
CA ILE A 58 2.77 -16.17 -7.73
C ILE A 58 1.26 -16.44 -7.60
N ILE A 59 0.51 -15.50 -7.02
CA ILE A 59 -0.96 -15.63 -6.90
C ILE A 59 -1.60 -15.70 -8.27
N LEU A 60 -1.15 -14.90 -9.26
CA LEU A 60 -1.68 -14.92 -10.62
C LEU A 60 -1.51 -16.28 -11.30
N PHE A 61 -0.38 -16.98 -11.07
CA PHE A 61 -0.13 -18.31 -11.61
C PHE A 61 -0.88 -19.42 -10.86
N ILE A 62 -0.98 -19.33 -9.54
CA ILE A 62 -1.61 -20.38 -8.72
C ILE A 62 -3.15 -20.29 -8.78
N ALA A 63 -3.72 -19.09 -8.84
CA ALA A 63 -5.17 -18.91 -8.78
C ALA A 63 -5.95 -19.63 -9.88
N PRO A 64 -5.53 -19.63 -11.15
CA PRO A 64 -6.20 -20.40 -12.20
C PRO A 64 -6.13 -21.92 -11.97
N ILE A 65 -5.00 -22.40 -11.49
CA ILE A 65 -4.75 -23.83 -11.26
C ILE A 65 -5.56 -24.34 -10.06
N ALA A 66 -5.51 -23.63 -8.94
CA ALA A 66 -6.13 -24.05 -7.69
C ALA A 66 -7.63 -23.74 -7.62
N PHE A 67 -8.06 -22.61 -8.19
CA PHE A 67 -9.42 -22.08 -8.03
C PHE A 67 -10.18 -21.89 -9.34
N LYS A 68 -9.62 -22.31 -10.48
CA LYS A 68 -10.19 -22.10 -11.83
C LYS A 68 -10.59 -20.63 -12.08
N ALA A 69 -9.81 -19.71 -11.51
CA ALA A 69 -10.04 -18.28 -11.67
C ALA A 69 -9.74 -17.85 -13.11
N SER A 70 -10.51 -16.90 -13.65
CA SER A 70 -10.24 -16.31 -14.95
C SER A 70 -8.96 -15.51 -14.92
N VAL A 71 -8.09 -15.73 -15.90
CA VAL A 71 -6.88 -14.92 -16.10
C VAL A 71 -7.30 -13.62 -16.80
N PRO A 72 -6.72 -12.47 -16.43
CA PRO A 72 -6.98 -11.22 -17.16
C PRO A 72 -6.57 -11.32 -18.62
N ASP A 73 -7.43 -10.86 -19.54
CA ASP A 73 -7.18 -10.90 -20.98
C ASP A 73 -5.96 -10.05 -21.39
N ASN A 74 -5.74 -8.93 -20.69
CA ASN A 74 -4.64 -7.99 -20.92
C ASN A 74 -3.64 -8.00 -19.77
N LEU A 75 -2.66 -8.90 -19.81
CA LEU A 75 -1.57 -8.99 -18.82
C LEU A 75 -0.78 -7.69 -18.65
N PRO A 76 -0.37 -6.96 -19.72
CA PRO A 76 0.33 -5.68 -19.56
C PRO A 76 -0.48 -4.64 -18.80
N SER A 77 -1.77 -4.52 -19.08
CA SER A 77 -2.68 -3.61 -18.36
C SER A 77 -2.82 -4.00 -16.88
N TYR A 78 -2.91 -5.30 -16.61
CA TYR A 78 -2.98 -5.83 -15.27
C TYR A 78 -1.71 -5.50 -14.45
N PHE A 79 -0.52 -5.79 -14.99
CA PHE A 79 0.74 -5.50 -14.30
C PHE A 79 0.99 -4.00 -14.14
N GLY A 80 0.59 -3.20 -15.13
CA GLY A 80 0.64 -1.73 -15.01
C GLY A 80 -0.23 -1.21 -13.87
N GLY A 81 -1.49 -1.62 -13.82
CA GLY A 81 -2.41 -1.27 -12.74
C GLY A 81 -1.95 -1.78 -11.37
N LEU A 82 -1.45 -3.02 -11.32
CA LEU A 82 -0.90 -3.62 -10.11
C LEU A 82 0.30 -2.84 -9.56
N THR A 83 1.22 -2.44 -10.42
CA THR A 83 2.41 -1.64 -10.05
C THR A 83 2.01 -0.33 -9.39
N VAL A 84 1.07 0.39 -9.99
CA VAL A 84 0.56 1.66 -9.45
C VAL A 84 -0.17 1.45 -8.13
N PHE A 85 -0.98 0.42 -8.04
CA PHE A 85 -1.71 0.08 -6.82
C PHE A 85 -0.75 -0.29 -5.67
N ILE A 86 0.28 -1.12 -5.94
CA ILE A 86 1.31 -1.47 -4.95
C ILE A 86 2.03 -0.20 -4.48
N ALA A 87 2.46 0.67 -5.40
CA ALA A 87 3.16 1.91 -5.05
C ALA A 87 2.30 2.82 -4.16
N ALA A 88 1.03 3.04 -4.52
CA ALA A 88 0.10 3.83 -3.73
C ALA A 88 -0.16 3.22 -2.34
N SER A 89 -0.38 1.92 -2.26
CA SER A 89 -0.63 1.24 -0.98
C SER A 89 0.59 1.24 -0.06
N LEU A 90 1.79 0.99 -0.61
CA LEU A 90 3.04 1.06 0.15
C LEU A 90 3.32 2.48 0.66
N SER A 91 2.99 3.52 -0.10
CA SER A 91 3.19 4.89 0.35
C SER A 91 2.32 5.22 1.58
N VAL A 92 1.08 4.71 1.64
CA VAL A 92 0.23 4.81 2.84
C VAL A 92 0.87 4.08 4.02
N GLY A 93 1.37 2.86 3.81
CA GLY A 93 2.10 2.11 4.84
C GLY A 93 3.34 2.85 5.35
N CYS A 94 4.10 3.51 4.47
CA CYS A 94 5.25 4.33 4.84
C CYS A 94 4.86 5.50 5.75
N VAL A 95 3.77 6.20 5.44
CA VAL A 95 3.26 7.29 6.29
C VAL A 95 2.93 6.76 7.69
N LEU A 96 2.19 5.64 7.78
CA LEU A 96 1.84 5.03 9.06
C LEU A 96 3.09 4.67 9.87
N GLY A 97 4.07 3.99 9.25
CA GLY A 97 5.31 3.58 9.92
C GLY A 97 6.20 4.74 10.35
N LEU A 98 6.21 5.85 9.61
CA LEU A 98 7.01 7.03 9.95
C LEU A 98 6.34 7.92 11.00
N VAL A 99 5.03 8.11 10.95
CA VAL A 99 4.32 9.06 11.83
C VAL A 99 4.09 8.48 13.21
N LEU A 100 3.77 7.20 13.30
CA LEU A 100 3.39 6.56 14.54
C LEU A 100 4.61 6.08 15.33
N LYS A 101 4.57 6.29 16.64
CA LYS A 101 5.58 5.81 17.59
C LYS A 101 4.97 4.70 18.46
N GLY A 102 5.69 3.59 18.58
CA GLY A 102 5.29 2.45 19.42
C GLY A 102 4.49 1.39 18.67
N GLN A 103 4.98 0.15 18.79
CA GLN A 103 4.50 -1.02 18.04
C GLN A 103 3.00 -1.29 18.23
N ALA A 104 2.51 -1.22 19.47
CA ALA A 104 1.10 -1.49 19.77
C ALA A 104 0.14 -0.48 19.12
N LYS A 105 0.45 0.82 19.19
CA LYS A 105 -0.35 1.87 18.54
C LYS A 105 -0.31 1.74 17.01
N LEU A 106 0.85 1.40 16.47
CA LEU A 106 1.05 1.20 15.05
C LEU A 106 0.18 0.07 14.53
N THR A 107 0.25 -1.11 15.17
CA THR A 107 -0.55 -2.28 14.78
C THR A 107 -2.05 -1.98 14.85
N MET A 108 -2.52 -1.34 15.93
CA MET A 108 -3.92 -0.96 16.09
C MET A 108 -4.39 -0.02 14.97
N LEU A 109 -3.64 1.05 14.68
CA LEU A 109 -4.01 2.02 13.65
C LEU A 109 -3.90 1.42 12.24
N SER A 110 -2.90 0.59 11.98
CA SER A 110 -2.80 -0.16 10.72
C SER A 110 -4.02 -1.03 10.47
N GLN A 111 -4.54 -1.71 11.49
CA GLN A 111 -5.77 -2.51 11.37
C GLN A 111 -7.02 -1.63 11.17
N ILE A 112 -7.11 -0.49 11.87
CA ILE A 112 -8.22 0.45 11.70
C ILE A 112 -8.27 1.03 10.28
N VAL A 113 -7.12 1.20 9.62
CA VAL A 113 -7.06 1.65 8.23
C VAL A 113 -7.31 0.49 7.26
N PHE A 114 -6.71 -0.67 7.53
CA PHE A 114 -6.78 -1.85 6.65
C PHE A 114 -8.20 -2.44 6.57
N LEU A 115 -8.88 -2.67 7.70
CA LEU A 115 -10.19 -3.32 7.71
C LEU A 115 -11.25 -2.55 6.91
N PRO A 116 -11.47 -1.24 7.14
CA PRO A 116 -12.40 -0.48 6.30
C PRO A 116 -11.95 -0.41 4.83
N SER A 117 -10.64 -0.31 4.57
CA SER A 117 -10.09 -0.31 3.22
C SER A 117 -10.51 -1.55 2.42
N ILE A 118 -10.46 -2.74 3.03
CA ILE A 118 -10.87 -3.98 2.36
C ILE A 118 -12.39 -4.14 2.32
N MET A 119 -13.09 -3.81 3.40
CA MET A 119 -14.56 -3.96 3.46
C MET A 119 -15.28 -3.04 2.47
N LEU A 120 -14.80 -1.80 2.32
CA LEU A 120 -15.43 -0.78 1.47
C LEU A 120 -14.90 -0.76 0.03
N SER A 121 -13.86 -1.55 -0.28
CA SER A 121 -13.25 -1.57 -1.61
C SER A 121 -14.06 -2.29 -2.69
N GLY A 122 -15.12 -2.99 -2.31
CA GLY A 122 -15.88 -3.84 -3.25
C GLY A 122 -15.36 -5.29 -3.35
N ILE A 123 -14.27 -5.63 -2.63
CA ILE A 123 -13.68 -6.98 -2.63
C ILE A 123 -14.53 -7.97 -1.85
N MET A 124 -14.98 -7.59 -0.66
CA MET A 124 -15.81 -8.45 0.22
C MET A 124 -17.30 -8.26 -0.03
N PHE A 125 -17.72 -7.02 -0.24
CA PHE A 125 -19.12 -6.68 -0.52
C PHE A 125 -19.19 -5.93 -1.85
N PRO A 126 -20.07 -6.33 -2.80
CA PRO A 126 -20.30 -5.57 -4.02
C PRO A 126 -20.65 -4.11 -3.69
N ALA A 127 -20.02 -3.16 -4.38
CA ALA A 127 -20.23 -1.73 -4.12
C ALA A 127 -21.70 -1.30 -4.17
N GLN A 128 -22.51 -2.01 -4.97
CA GLN A 128 -23.97 -1.78 -5.13
C GLN A 128 -24.78 -2.09 -3.88
N MET A 129 -24.26 -2.92 -2.96
CA MET A 129 -24.90 -3.26 -1.69
C MET A 129 -24.58 -2.28 -0.56
N LEU A 130 -23.60 -1.39 -0.77
CA LEU A 130 -23.16 -0.42 0.22
C LEU A 130 -24.04 0.84 0.16
N PRO A 131 -24.47 1.38 1.32
CA PRO A 131 -25.07 2.71 1.38
C PRO A 131 -24.14 3.77 0.77
N GLN A 132 -24.68 4.77 0.09
CA GLN A 132 -23.91 5.83 -0.59
C GLN A 132 -22.84 6.49 0.31
N PHE A 133 -23.13 6.65 1.59
CA PHE A 133 -22.19 7.18 2.57
C PHE A 133 -20.94 6.30 2.74
N LEU A 134 -21.12 4.98 2.81
CA LEU A 134 -20.00 4.03 2.94
C LEU A 134 -19.19 3.90 1.63
N GLU A 135 -19.86 3.99 0.49
CA GLU A 135 -19.18 4.04 -0.81
C GLU A 135 -18.28 5.29 -0.91
N ALA A 136 -18.77 6.45 -0.49
CA ALA A 136 -17.99 7.69 -0.48
C ALA A 136 -16.74 7.58 0.42
N ILE A 137 -16.86 6.97 1.60
CA ILE A 137 -15.69 6.70 2.48
C ILE A 137 -14.75 5.69 1.82
N GLY A 138 -15.28 4.66 1.15
CA GLY A 138 -14.50 3.68 0.41
C GLY A 138 -13.61 4.30 -0.66
N MET A 139 -14.07 5.35 -1.33
CA MET A 139 -13.30 6.07 -2.35
C MET A 139 -12.06 6.78 -1.80
N ALA A 140 -11.95 7.00 -0.50
CA ALA A 140 -10.75 7.56 0.13
C ALA A 140 -9.59 6.55 0.22
N PHE A 141 -9.87 5.26 0.07
CA PHE A 141 -8.86 4.20 0.21
C PHE A 141 -8.30 3.74 -1.15
N PRO A 142 -7.00 3.52 -1.26
CA PRO A 142 -6.37 3.05 -2.51
C PRO A 142 -6.87 1.67 -2.96
N ALA A 143 -7.35 0.82 -2.03
CA ALA A 143 -7.86 -0.51 -2.35
C ALA A 143 -9.09 -0.47 -3.26
N THR A 144 -9.97 0.52 -3.10
CA THR A 144 -11.16 0.71 -3.96
C THR A 144 -10.77 0.98 -5.41
N TRP A 145 -9.82 1.89 -5.61
CA TRP A 145 -9.33 2.23 -6.95
C TRP A 145 -8.49 1.13 -7.55
N GLY A 146 -7.69 0.44 -6.74
CA GLY A 146 -6.96 -0.75 -7.15
C GLY A 146 -7.91 -1.86 -7.61
N PHE A 147 -9.02 -2.07 -6.90
CA PHE A 147 -10.04 -3.05 -7.28
C PHE A 147 -10.68 -2.70 -8.62
N ARG A 148 -11.14 -1.47 -8.79
CA ARG A 148 -11.73 -0.99 -10.06
C ARG A 148 -10.73 -1.11 -11.22
N LEU A 149 -9.49 -0.67 -11.03
CA LEU A 149 -8.45 -0.69 -12.05
C LEU A 149 -8.09 -2.13 -12.51
N LEU A 150 -8.06 -3.09 -11.59
CA LEU A 150 -7.71 -4.48 -11.90
C LEU A 150 -8.91 -5.30 -12.42
N THR A 151 -10.14 -4.88 -12.14
CA THR A 151 -11.36 -5.62 -12.53
C THR A 151 -11.90 -5.15 -13.88
N GLU A 152 -11.76 -3.87 -14.22
CA GLU A 152 -12.30 -3.30 -15.47
C GLU A 152 -11.51 -3.68 -16.72
N GLY A 153 -10.34 -4.35 -16.57
CA GLY A 153 -9.54 -4.90 -17.68
C GLY A 153 -8.97 -3.87 -18.67
N SER A 154 -9.38 -2.62 -18.58
CA SER A 154 -8.88 -1.49 -19.39
C SER A 154 -8.20 -0.46 -18.50
N PHE A 155 -7.06 0.08 -18.97
CA PHE A 155 -6.33 1.14 -18.28
C PHE A 155 -7.16 2.43 -18.35
N SER A 156 -8.05 2.62 -17.37
CA SER A 156 -8.88 3.82 -17.28
C SER A 156 -8.10 4.91 -16.56
N LEU A 157 -7.83 6.03 -17.23
CA LEU A 157 -7.21 7.22 -16.64
C LEU A 157 -7.98 7.75 -15.42
N ILE A 158 -9.29 7.53 -15.39
CA ILE A 158 -10.17 7.94 -14.30
C ILE A 158 -9.85 7.17 -13.02
N ASN A 159 -9.53 5.87 -13.11
CA ASN A 159 -9.20 5.04 -11.98
C ASN A 159 -7.71 5.16 -11.56
N PHE A 160 -6.85 5.61 -12.49
CA PHE A 160 -5.43 5.85 -12.25
C PHE A 160 -5.19 7.13 -11.42
N TRP A 161 -5.92 8.21 -11.70
CA TRP A 161 -5.72 9.51 -11.10
C TRP A 161 -5.78 9.51 -9.55
N PRO A 162 -6.76 8.87 -8.88
CA PRO A 162 -6.81 8.85 -7.43
C PRO A 162 -5.64 8.09 -6.78
N LEU A 163 -5.15 7.03 -7.44
CA LEU A 163 -3.97 6.29 -6.96
C LEU A 163 -2.70 7.14 -7.09
N ALA A 164 -2.53 7.85 -8.19
CA ALA A 164 -1.41 8.77 -8.38
C ALA A 164 -1.45 9.92 -7.35
N LEU A 165 -2.62 10.47 -7.10
CA LEU A 165 -2.82 11.54 -6.11
C LEU A 165 -2.51 11.05 -4.70
N THR A 166 -2.99 9.86 -4.32
CA THR A 166 -2.67 9.23 -3.02
C THR A 166 -1.16 9.00 -2.88
N PHE A 167 -0.52 8.51 -3.92
CA PHE A 167 0.93 8.29 -3.94
C PHE A 167 1.71 9.59 -3.72
N ILE A 168 1.40 10.65 -4.47
CA ILE A 168 2.06 11.95 -4.36
C ILE A 168 1.85 12.55 -2.97
N LEU A 169 0.62 12.54 -2.47
CA LEU A 169 0.27 13.08 -1.15
C LEU A 169 1.02 12.35 -0.05
N CYS A 170 1.07 11.02 -0.10
CA CYS A 170 1.81 10.22 0.87
C CYS A 170 3.32 10.44 0.78
N LEU A 171 3.89 10.64 -0.43
CA LEU A 171 5.29 11.00 -0.58
C LEU A 171 5.62 12.33 0.09
N VAL A 172 4.80 13.36 -0.11
CA VAL A 172 4.96 14.66 0.55
C VAL A 172 4.92 14.51 2.07
N LEU A 173 3.97 13.72 2.59
CA LEU A 173 3.87 13.45 4.02
C LEU A 173 5.08 12.68 4.57
N CYS A 174 5.59 11.69 3.83
CA CYS A 174 6.81 10.97 4.20
C CYS A 174 8.02 11.90 4.26
N PHE A 175 8.16 12.79 3.28
CA PHE A 175 9.25 13.76 3.24
C PHE A 175 9.17 14.76 4.41
N ALA A 176 7.97 15.26 4.73
CA ALA A 176 7.72 16.12 5.86
C ALA A 176 8.04 15.42 7.20
N ALA A 177 7.61 14.16 7.35
CA ALA A 177 7.90 13.36 8.54
C ALA A 177 9.40 13.08 8.72
N LEU A 178 10.13 12.78 7.64
CA LEU A 178 11.58 12.59 7.68
C LEU A 178 12.32 13.87 8.05
N LYS A 179 11.92 15.02 7.48
CA LYS A 179 12.50 16.33 7.81
C LYS A 179 12.30 16.71 9.28
N SER A 180 11.13 16.38 9.83
CA SER A 180 10.84 16.56 11.26
C SER A 180 11.73 15.66 12.13
N LYS A 181 11.93 14.39 11.74
CA LYS A 181 12.78 13.44 12.47
C LYS A 181 14.28 13.73 12.31
N GLY A 182 14.70 14.38 11.23
CA GLY A 182 16.11 14.76 11.00
C GLY A 182 16.56 15.96 11.85
N LYS A 183 15.62 16.76 12.37
CA LYS A 183 15.90 17.91 13.25
C LYS A 183 15.88 17.58 14.75
N ALA A 184 15.38 16.41 15.11
CA ALA A 184 15.33 15.86 16.46
C ALA A 184 16.45 14.83 16.68
#